data_7a8bd5b741064a634b02b5e630a5553e
#
_entry.id   7a8bd5b741064a634b02b5e630a5553e
#
_cell.length_a   1.000
_cell.length_b   1.000
_cell.length_c   1.000
_cell.angle_alpha   90.00
_cell.angle_beta   90.00
_cell.angle_gamma   90.00
#
_symmetry.space_group_name_H-M   'P 1'
#
loop_
_entity.id
_entity.type
_entity.pdbx_description
1 polymer ?
#
loop_
_entity_poly.entity_id
_entity_poly.type
_entity_poly.pdbx_seq_one_letter_code
_entity_poly.pdbx_strand_id
1 'polypeptide(L)'
;MTKVLTENGAVSLGLLAVNLPFMVRNLQTLIRLEGDAIRGTLELKAGSIGILFIIARNPGISQNDIATATVLNKTAVANIVKPLEAAKLLLRHRSPRDGRLNVLDLTAKGRLLMKRAESLLDDLHQRAFAHVSQTDRQTFFRVCTRVIANLDDTVKFVE
;
A
#
# COMPACT_ATOMS: atom_id res chain seq x y z
N MET A 1 -8.09 -28.08 -12.50
CA MET A 1 -7.06 -28.03 -11.47
C MET A 1 -5.96 -27.07 -11.91
N THR A 2 -5.61 -26.10 -11.09
CA THR A 2 -4.56 -25.11 -11.40
C THR A 2 -3.18 -25.79 -11.39
N LYS A 3 -2.42 -25.61 -12.46
CA LYS A 3 -1.06 -26.14 -12.61
C LYS A 3 -0.09 -24.99 -12.87
N VAL A 4 1.14 -25.10 -12.36
CA VAL A 4 2.24 -24.21 -12.64
C VAL A 4 3.19 -24.91 -13.61
N LEU A 5 3.55 -24.25 -14.71
CA LEU A 5 4.55 -24.74 -15.65
C LEU A 5 5.95 -24.51 -15.07
N THR A 6 6.77 -25.54 -15.10
CA THR A 6 8.18 -25.51 -14.68
C THR A 6 9.04 -26.07 -15.83
N GLU A 7 10.34 -25.93 -15.74
CA GLU A 7 11.29 -26.49 -16.73
C GLU A 7 11.15 -28.00 -16.89
N ASN A 8 10.74 -28.71 -15.83
CA ASN A 8 10.60 -30.16 -15.81
C ASN A 8 9.15 -30.64 -16.01
N GLY A 9 8.20 -29.74 -16.39
CA GLY A 9 6.81 -30.10 -16.64
C GLY A 9 5.81 -29.28 -15.82
N ALA A 10 4.57 -29.79 -15.69
CA ALA A 10 3.49 -29.08 -15.02
C ALA A 10 3.27 -29.62 -13.61
N VAL A 11 3.41 -28.78 -12.60
CA VAL A 11 3.16 -29.10 -11.18
C VAL A 11 1.73 -28.69 -10.79
N SER A 12 0.94 -29.63 -10.27
CA SER A 12 -0.40 -29.35 -9.76
C SER A 12 -0.36 -28.71 -8.39
N LEU A 13 -1.06 -27.59 -8.20
CA LEU A 13 -1.18 -26.93 -6.90
C LEU A 13 -2.20 -27.62 -5.97
N GLY A 14 -3.11 -28.45 -6.50
CA GLY A 14 -4.14 -29.09 -5.69
C GLY A 14 -4.94 -28.08 -4.85
N LEU A 15 -5.04 -28.33 -3.54
CA LEU A 15 -5.73 -27.42 -2.59
C LEU A 15 -5.01 -26.08 -2.38
N LEU A 16 -3.72 -25.97 -2.72
CA LEU A 16 -2.99 -24.71 -2.59
C LEU A 16 -3.51 -23.64 -3.55
N ALA A 17 -4.13 -24.05 -4.66
CA ALA A 17 -4.75 -23.11 -5.61
C ALA A 17 -5.88 -22.24 -5.01
N VAL A 18 -6.48 -22.69 -3.90
CA VAL A 18 -7.55 -21.97 -3.16
C VAL A 18 -7.14 -21.69 -1.70
N ASN A 19 -5.87 -21.85 -1.37
CA ASN A 19 -5.36 -21.61 -0.02
C ASN A 19 -4.95 -20.14 0.13
N LEU A 20 -5.69 -19.39 0.94
CA LEU A 20 -5.48 -17.95 1.14
C LEU A 20 -4.05 -17.61 1.59
N PRO A 21 -3.47 -18.21 2.65
CA PRO A 21 -2.09 -17.92 3.05
C PRO A 21 -1.06 -18.16 1.95
N PHE A 22 -1.21 -19.23 1.16
CA PHE A 22 -0.30 -19.54 0.06
C PHE A 22 -0.38 -18.50 -1.06
N MET A 23 -1.59 -18.14 -1.48
CA MET A 23 -1.79 -17.15 -2.56
C MET A 23 -1.33 -15.75 -2.14
N VAL A 24 -1.68 -15.32 -0.92
CA VAL A 24 -1.27 -14.01 -0.40
C VAL A 24 0.26 -13.93 -0.28
N ARG A 25 0.93 -14.97 0.23
CA ARG A 25 2.39 -14.99 0.32
C ARG A 25 3.06 -14.87 -1.06
N ASN A 26 2.56 -15.57 -2.07
CA ASN A 26 3.13 -15.51 -3.42
C ASN A 26 2.93 -14.12 -4.04
N LEU A 27 1.71 -13.55 -3.93
CA LEU A 27 1.43 -12.19 -4.37
C LEU A 27 2.33 -11.18 -3.65
N GLN A 28 2.43 -11.28 -2.32
CA GLN A 28 3.26 -10.39 -1.51
C GLN A 28 4.73 -10.44 -1.93
N THR A 29 5.25 -11.63 -2.21
CA THR A 29 6.65 -11.81 -2.65
C THR A 29 6.90 -11.08 -3.97
N LEU A 30 6.04 -11.25 -4.97
CA LEU A 30 6.18 -10.61 -6.28
C LEU A 30 5.95 -9.10 -6.21
N ILE A 31 4.89 -8.65 -5.55
CA ILE A 31 4.58 -7.23 -5.37
C ILE A 31 5.70 -6.53 -4.58
N ARG A 32 6.34 -7.21 -3.62
CA ARG A 32 7.45 -6.65 -2.88
C ARG A 32 8.66 -6.39 -3.79
N LEU A 33 9.00 -7.32 -4.68
CA LEU A 33 10.11 -7.14 -5.64
C LEU A 33 9.87 -5.93 -6.55
N GLU A 34 8.68 -5.81 -7.11
CA GLU A 34 8.28 -4.65 -7.92
C GLU A 34 8.28 -3.35 -7.10
N GLY A 35 7.75 -3.41 -5.88
CA GLY A 35 7.75 -2.27 -4.96
C GLY A 35 9.14 -1.84 -4.51
N ASP A 36 10.10 -2.78 -4.37
CA ASP A 36 11.51 -2.47 -4.06
C ASP A 36 12.16 -1.71 -5.23
N ALA A 37 11.89 -2.11 -6.48
CA ALA A 37 12.37 -1.40 -7.66
C ALA A 37 11.82 0.05 -7.74
N ILE A 38 10.51 0.22 -7.52
CA ILE A 38 9.87 1.55 -7.50
C ILE A 38 10.45 2.41 -6.37
N ARG A 39 10.61 1.86 -5.15
CA ARG A 39 11.19 2.57 -4.03
C ARG A 39 12.64 2.97 -4.27
N GLY A 40 13.43 2.09 -4.90
CA GLY A 40 14.80 2.40 -5.32
C GLY A 40 14.85 3.61 -6.26
N THR A 41 13.98 3.64 -7.28
CA THR A 41 13.86 4.76 -8.22
C THR A 41 13.47 6.08 -7.53
N LEU A 42 12.69 6.01 -6.45
CA LEU A 42 12.21 7.17 -5.69
C LEU A 42 13.06 7.49 -4.46
N GLU A 43 14.08 6.70 -4.16
CA GLU A 43 14.92 6.78 -2.94
C GLU A 43 14.09 6.72 -1.64
N LEU A 44 13.06 5.87 -1.63
CA LEU A 44 12.13 5.72 -0.52
C LEU A 44 12.33 4.39 0.21
N LYS A 45 12.03 4.38 1.51
CA LYS A 45 11.97 3.17 2.34
C LYS A 45 10.64 2.43 2.20
N ALA A 46 10.59 1.17 2.64
CA ALA A 46 9.37 0.39 2.69
C ALA A 46 8.25 1.10 3.47
N GLY A 47 7.01 0.99 2.98
CA GLY A 47 5.83 1.63 3.57
C GLY A 47 5.66 3.12 3.23
N SER A 48 6.71 3.81 2.76
CA SER A 48 6.67 5.25 2.51
C SER A 48 5.65 5.67 1.47
N ILE A 49 5.53 4.93 0.37
CA ILE A 49 4.62 5.26 -0.74
C ILE A 49 3.17 5.26 -0.23
N GLY A 50 2.74 4.21 0.45
CA GLY A 50 1.37 4.12 0.98
C GLY A 50 1.03 5.25 1.96
N ILE A 51 1.96 5.59 2.88
CA ILE A 51 1.77 6.70 3.82
C ILE A 51 1.69 8.04 3.08
N LEU A 52 2.56 8.29 2.09
CA LEU A 52 2.50 9.51 1.28
C LEU A 52 1.15 9.62 0.53
N PHE A 53 0.63 8.52 -0.03
CA PHE A 53 -0.69 8.50 -0.67
C PHE A 53 -1.82 8.85 0.30
N ILE A 54 -1.81 8.26 1.50
CA ILE A 54 -2.82 8.56 2.53
C ILE A 54 -2.79 10.03 2.91
N ILE A 55 -1.60 10.61 3.16
CA ILE A 55 -1.46 12.02 3.51
C ILE A 55 -1.89 12.92 2.35
N ALA A 56 -1.56 12.56 1.10
CA ALA A 56 -1.96 13.31 -0.08
C ALA A 56 -3.49 13.43 -0.22
N ARG A 57 -4.23 12.37 0.13
CA ARG A 57 -5.69 12.30 0.06
C ARG A 57 -6.38 12.87 1.30
N ASN A 58 -5.66 13.01 2.41
CA ASN A 58 -6.19 13.47 3.71
C ASN A 58 -5.28 14.54 4.32
N PRO A 59 -5.21 15.75 3.74
CA PRO A 59 -4.42 16.83 4.30
C PRO A 59 -4.78 17.10 5.77
N GLY A 60 -3.78 17.26 6.63
CA GLY A 60 -3.99 17.44 8.07
C GLY A 60 -4.32 16.15 8.82
N ILE A 61 -3.97 14.97 8.29
CA ILE A 61 -4.18 13.69 8.96
C ILE A 61 -3.21 13.48 10.12
N SER A 62 -3.67 12.85 11.21
CA SER A 62 -2.81 12.47 12.33
C SER A 62 -2.08 11.14 12.08
N GLN A 63 -0.96 10.91 12.79
CA GLN A 63 -0.28 9.60 12.74
C GLN A 63 -1.13 8.46 13.31
N ASN A 64 -2.03 8.74 14.23
CA ASN A 64 -2.95 7.74 14.78
C ASN A 64 -3.94 7.27 13.70
N ASP A 65 -4.50 8.20 12.92
CA ASP A 65 -5.43 7.87 11.85
C ASP A 65 -4.74 7.09 10.74
N ILE A 66 -3.48 7.44 10.42
CA ILE A 66 -2.66 6.66 9.47
C ILE A 66 -2.46 5.24 9.99
N ALA A 67 -2.15 5.06 11.28
CA ALA A 67 -1.95 3.73 11.86
C ALA A 67 -3.22 2.89 11.72
N THR A 68 -4.38 3.46 12.02
CA THR A 68 -5.67 2.78 11.87
C THR A 68 -5.94 2.43 10.39
N ALA A 69 -5.69 3.36 9.46
CA ALA A 69 -5.98 3.14 8.03
C ALA A 69 -5.03 2.14 7.35
N THR A 70 -3.88 1.82 7.94
CA THR A 70 -2.83 0.97 7.32
C THR A 70 -2.63 -0.38 7.99
N VAL A 71 -3.39 -0.71 9.02
CA VAL A 71 -3.15 -1.92 9.86
C VAL A 71 -1.72 -1.94 10.43
N LEU A 72 -1.11 -0.76 10.63
CA LEU A 72 0.20 -0.59 11.22
C LEU A 72 0.08 -0.12 12.66
N ASN A 73 1.01 -0.51 13.52
CA ASN A 73 1.10 0.09 14.84
C ASN A 73 1.72 1.51 14.78
N LYS A 74 1.48 2.32 15.81
CA LYS A 74 1.93 3.73 15.89
C LYS A 74 3.44 3.87 15.73
N THR A 75 4.21 2.93 16.27
CA THR A 75 5.67 2.92 16.20
C THR A 75 6.15 2.71 14.76
N ALA A 76 5.53 1.78 14.02
CA ALA A 76 5.83 1.55 12.61
C ALA A 76 5.54 2.80 11.77
N VAL A 77 4.39 3.45 11.97
CA VAL A 77 4.06 4.72 11.29
C VAL A 77 5.09 5.80 11.62
N ALA A 78 5.47 5.96 12.88
CA ALA A 78 6.47 6.96 13.30
C ALA A 78 7.83 6.71 12.63
N ASN A 79 8.27 5.44 12.53
CA ASN A 79 9.52 5.04 11.89
C ASN A 79 9.52 5.32 10.38
N ILE A 80 8.36 5.31 9.71
CA ILE A 80 8.23 5.66 8.30
C ILE A 80 8.12 7.17 8.11
N VAL A 81 7.36 7.86 8.95
CA VAL A 81 7.13 9.31 8.85
C VAL A 81 8.41 10.12 9.13
N LYS A 82 9.19 9.75 10.16
CA LYS A 82 10.41 10.49 10.55
C LYS A 82 11.42 10.68 9.42
N PRO A 83 11.80 9.66 8.62
CA PRO A 83 12.65 9.86 7.44
C PRO A 83 12.03 10.73 6.36
N LEU A 84 10.71 10.67 6.16
CA LEU A 84 10.02 11.49 5.17
C LEU A 84 10.01 12.98 5.57
N GLU A 85 9.84 13.28 6.86
CA GLU A 85 10.00 14.65 7.40
C GLU A 85 11.44 15.15 7.23
N ALA A 86 12.45 14.32 7.56
CA ALA A 86 13.86 14.66 7.39
C ALA A 86 14.22 14.94 5.92
N ALA A 87 13.61 14.20 4.97
CA ALA A 87 13.77 14.42 3.53
C ALA A 87 12.96 15.63 3.01
N LYS A 88 12.23 16.33 3.89
CA LYS A 88 11.36 17.47 3.56
C LYS A 88 10.23 17.10 2.55
N LEU A 89 9.77 15.87 2.59
CA LEU A 89 8.62 15.40 1.80
C LEU A 89 7.30 15.66 2.54
N LEU A 90 7.32 15.63 3.85
CA LEU A 90 6.23 15.93 4.76
C LEU A 90 6.58 17.15 5.63
N LEU A 91 5.53 17.82 6.08
CA LEU A 91 5.63 18.78 7.18
C LEU A 91 4.64 18.37 8.28
N ARG A 92 5.06 18.61 9.52
CA ARG A 92 4.25 18.42 10.73
C ARG A 92 3.90 19.78 11.30
N HIS A 93 2.64 19.96 11.66
CA HIS A 93 2.19 21.18 12.32
C HIS A 93 1.06 20.89 13.32
N ARG A 94 0.66 21.87 14.11
CA ARG A 94 -0.49 21.75 14.99
C ARG A 94 -1.77 21.82 14.19
N SER A 95 -2.74 20.97 14.54
CA SER A 95 -4.05 20.99 13.90
C SER A 95 -4.75 22.34 14.14
N PRO A 96 -5.27 23.00 13.08
CA PRO A 96 -6.08 24.21 13.27
C PRO A 96 -7.39 23.97 14.03
N ARG A 97 -7.88 22.73 14.03
CA ARG A 97 -9.14 22.35 14.69
C ARG A 97 -8.92 21.96 16.15
N ASP A 98 -7.79 21.33 16.47
CA ASP A 98 -7.39 20.96 17.82
C ASP A 98 -5.88 21.14 17.94
N GLY A 99 -5.45 22.23 18.54
CA GLY A 99 -4.04 22.57 18.73
C GLY A 99 -3.23 21.56 19.59
N ARG A 100 -3.88 20.55 20.19
CA ARG A 100 -3.20 19.47 20.89
C ARG A 100 -2.69 18.39 19.95
N LEU A 101 -3.27 18.27 18.75
CA LEU A 101 -2.93 17.25 17.78
C LEU A 101 -1.85 17.73 16.80
N ASN A 102 -0.85 16.88 16.57
CA ASN A 102 0.08 17.03 15.47
C ASN A 102 -0.48 16.34 14.23
N VAL A 103 -0.50 17.05 13.13
CA VAL A 103 -1.00 16.59 11.84
C VAL A 103 0.06 16.71 10.75
N LEU A 104 -0.12 16.00 9.67
CA LEU A 104 0.83 15.86 8.58
C LEU A 104 0.25 16.35 7.26
N ASP A 105 1.08 17.04 6.49
CA ASP A 105 0.79 17.46 5.13
C ASP A 105 1.97 17.18 4.20
N LEU A 106 1.71 17.06 2.90
CA LEU A 106 2.77 17.01 1.89
C LEU A 106 3.36 18.40 1.65
N THR A 107 4.67 18.48 1.54
CA THR A 107 5.35 19.65 0.97
C THR A 107 5.15 19.71 -0.55
N ALA A 108 5.58 20.80 -1.19
CA ALA A 108 5.63 20.88 -2.65
C ALA A 108 6.53 19.77 -3.25
N LYS A 109 7.67 19.47 -2.61
CA LYS A 109 8.58 18.38 -2.97
C LYS A 109 7.89 17.02 -2.84
N GLY A 110 7.13 16.80 -1.74
CA GLY A 110 6.36 15.58 -1.53
C GLY A 110 5.29 15.39 -2.60
N ARG A 111 4.55 16.43 -2.97
CA ARG A 111 3.55 16.36 -4.05
C ARG A 111 4.16 16.02 -5.41
N LEU A 112 5.33 16.58 -5.73
CA LEU A 112 6.03 16.23 -6.97
C LEU A 112 6.49 14.78 -6.99
N LEU A 113 7.03 14.27 -5.86
CA LEU A 113 7.42 12.88 -5.72
C LEU A 113 6.21 11.94 -5.87
N MET A 114 5.05 12.32 -5.31
CA MET A 114 3.81 11.54 -5.44
C MET A 114 3.36 11.37 -6.88
N LYS A 115 3.42 12.42 -7.71
CA LYS A 115 3.09 12.31 -9.14
C LYS A 115 3.98 11.29 -9.86
N ARG A 116 5.28 11.24 -9.52
CA ARG A 116 6.19 10.22 -10.06
C ARG A 116 5.83 8.82 -9.56
N ALA A 117 5.50 8.69 -8.27
CA ALA A 117 5.07 7.43 -7.69
C ALA A 117 3.76 6.91 -8.33
N GLU A 118 2.79 7.79 -8.59
CA GLU A 118 1.54 7.46 -9.28
C GLU A 118 1.82 6.82 -10.64
N SER A 119 2.66 7.43 -11.48
CA SER A 119 3.01 6.88 -12.81
C SER A 119 3.64 5.50 -12.71
N LEU A 120 4.61 5.30 -11.80
CA LEU A 120 5.27 4.00 -11.63
C LEU A 120 4.32 2.91 -11.11
N LEU A 121 3.37 3.28 -10.25
CA LEU A 121 2.34 2.35 -9.75
C LEU A 121 1.30 2.03 -10.81
N ASP A 122 0.94 2.97 -11.67
CA ASP A 122 0.03 2.71 -12.79
C ASP A 122 0.65 1.72 -13.77
N ASP A 123 1.95 1.84 -14.09
CA ASP A 123 2.68 0.88 -14.91
C ASP A 123 2.69 -0.52 -14.27
N LEU A 124 2.92 -0.60 -12.94
CA LEU A 124 2.82 -1.85 -12.20
C LEU A 124 1.41 -2.45 -12.26
N HIS A 125 0.37 -1.63 -12.05
CA HIS A 125 -1.01 -2.08 -12.12
C HIS A 125 -1.39 -2.58 -13.51
N GLN A 126 -0.98 -1.90 -14.57
CA GLN A 126 -1.22 -2.35 -15.94
C GLN A 126 -0.59 -3.71 -16.22
N ARG A 127 0.65 -3.94 -15.79
CA ARG A 127 1.33 -5.25 -15.93
C ARG A 127 0.69 -6.32 -15.06
N ALA A 128 0.41 -6.04 -13.80
CA ALA A 128 -0.15 -6.99 -12.85
C ALA A 128 -1.56 -7.45 -13.23
N PHE A 129 -2.36 -6.59 -13.84
CA PHE A 129 -3.72 -6.88 -14.29
C PHE A 129 -3.83 -7.06 -15.82
N ALA A 130 -2.71 -7.34 -16.50
CA ALA A 130 -2.77 -7.70 -17.91
C ALA A 130 -3.67 -8.91 -18.12
N HIS A 131 -4.58 -8.84 -19.11
CA HIS A 131 -5.57 -9.89 -19.42
C HIS A 131 -6.62 -10.16 -18.31
N VAL A 132 -6.70 -9.32 -17.28
CA VAL A 132 -7.75 -9.37 -16.27
C VAL A 132 -8.83 -8.34 -16.62
N SER A 133 -10.09 -8.77 -16.68
CA SER A 133 -11.20 -7.86 -17.00
C SER A 133 -11.33 -6.75 -15.93
N GLN A 134 -11.88 -5.60 -16.33
CA GLN A 134 -12.13 -4.51 -15.38
C GLN A 134 -13.06 -4.95 -14.24
N THR A 135 -14.06 -5.76 -14.53
CA THR A 135 -14.99 -6.31 -13.54
C THR A 135 -14.28 -7.21 -12.53
N ASP A 136 -13.38 -8.09 -13.00
CA ASP A 136 -12.61 -8.97 -12.11
C ASP A 136 -11.63 -8.18 -11.25
N ARG A 137 -10.98 -7.15 -11.83
CA ARG A 137 -10.10 -6.24 -11.10
C ARG A 137 -10.86 -5.52 -9.98
N GLN A 138 -12.03 -4.98 -10.26
CA GLN A 138 -12.88 -4.34 -9.24
C GLN A 138 -13.32 -5.34 -8.17
N THR A 139 -13.72 -6.53 -8.60
CA THR A 139 -14.11 -7.61 -7.69
C THR A 139 -12.95 -8.03 -6.80
N PHE A 140 -11.74 -8.16 -7.34
CA PHE A 140 -10.54 -8.45 -6.57
C PHE A 140 -10.34 -7.47 -5.42
N PHE A 141 -10.33 -6.16 -5.69
CA PHE A 141 -10.14 -5.16 -4.64
C PHE A 141 -11.27 -5.15 -3.62
N ARG A 142 -12.52 -5.28 -4.05
CA ARG A 142 -13.69 -5.39 -3.17
C ARG A 142 -13.61 -6.60 -2.25
N VAL A 143 -13.18 -7.76 -2.76
CA VAL A 143 -13.00 -8.97 -1.95
C VAL A 143 -11.84 -8.79 -0.97
N CYS A 144 -10.70 -8.24 -1.41
CA CYS A 144 -9.56 -7.94 -0.52
C CYS A 144 -9.99 -7.05 0.66
N THR A 145 -10.75 -5.97 0.38
CA THR A 145 -11.27 -5.06 1.41
C THR A 145 -12.11 -5.81 2.45
N ARG A 146 -13.03 -6.69 1.99
CA ARG A 146 -13.87 -7.49 2.90
C ARG A 146 -13.05 -8.50 3.71
N VAL A 147 -12.08 -9.16 3.09
CA VAL A 147 -11.20 -10.12 3.80
C VAL A 147 -10.39 -9.41 4.88
N ILE A 148 -9.85 -8.22 4.61
CA ILE A 148 -9.13 -7.42 5.60
C ILE A 148 -10.07 -7.06 6.77
N ALA A 149 -11.27 -6.55 6.50
CA ALA A 149 -12.24 -6.20 7.52
C ALA A 149 -12.70 -7.40 8.39
N ASN A 150 -12.74 -8.60 7.81
CA ASN A 150 -13.06 -9.83 8.54
C ASN A 150 -11.92 -10.31 9.45
N LEU A 151 -10.68 -9.92 9.15
CA LEU A 151 -9.48 -10.33 9.92
C LEU A 151 -9.06 -9.28 10.97
N ASP A 152 -9.53 -8.05 10.84
CA ASP A 152 -9.20 -6.95 11.77
C ASP A 152 -10.43 -6.05 11.97
N ASP A 153 -11.07 -6.20 13.12
CA ASP A 153 -12.27 -5.45 13.53
C ASP A 153 -12.03 -3.93 13.69
N THR A 154 -10.78 -3.51 13.77
CA THR A 154 -10.42 -2.08 13.89
C THR A 154 -10.47 -1.36 12.54
N VAL A 155 -10.39 -2.10 11.42
CA VAL A 155 -10.41 -1.57 10.05
C VAL A 155 -11.85 -1.61 9.53
N LYS A 156 -12.47 -0.45 9.39
CA LYS A 156 -13.81 -0.30 8.81
C LYS A 156 -13.69 0.46 7.50
N PHE A 157 -14.07 -0.19 6.40
CA PHE A 157 -14.20 0.47 5.10
C PHE A 157 -15.62 1.01 4.95
N VAL A 158 -15.74 2.26 4.53
CA VAL A 158 -17.02 2.90 4.18
C VAL A 158 -17.04 3.05 2.67
N GLU A 159 -18.12 2.60 2.01
CA GLU A 159 -18.35 2.75 0.57
C GLU A 159 -18.81 4.15 0.23
#